data_491c6d5a35e2a592a72135a9b28bf096
#
_entry.id   491c6d5a35e2a592a72135a9b28bf096
#
_cell.length_a   1.000
_cell.length_b   1.000
_cell.length_c   1.000
_cell.angle_alpha   90.00
_cell.angle_beta   90.00
_cell.angle_gamma   90.00
#
_symmetry.space_group_name_H-M   'P 1'
#
loop_
_entity.id
_entity.type
_entity.pdbx_description
1 polymer ?
#
loop_
_entity_poly.entity_id
_entity_poly.type
_entity_poly.pdbx_seq_one_letter_code
_entity_poly.pdbx_strand_id
1 'polypeptide(L)'
;MDDSQLKLANQICFPIYSTSRLITKVYKPFLEKMGLTYPQYLVLMVLWEEDGLSINKITERLMLNTNTLSPLIKRMEKMQLLNRMRATKDERIVLVRLTEKGKQLKSEAKPIPEKMLGELLTENIELADIFRLKEMLDKWIKVLSNKTKGMTDINLNEPL
;
A
#
# COMPACT_ATOMS: atom_id res chain seq x y z
N MET A 1 21.68 3.78 34.48
CA MET A 1 21.19 2.94 33.36
C MET A 1 21.68 3.57 32.07
N ASP A 2 22.20 2.77 31.16
CA ASP A 2 22.64 3.30 29.86
C ASP A 2 21.42 3.55 28.98
N ASP A 3 21.09 4.82 28.71
CA ASP A 3 19.98 5.24 27.86
C ASP A 3 20.33 5.14 26.35
N SER A 4 21.44 4.49 26.01
CA SER A 4 21.87 4.34 24.61
C SER A 4 20.80 3.65 23.75
N GLN A 5 20.04 2.71 24.33
CA GLN A 5 18.96 2.01 23.63
C GLN A 5 17.77 2.90 23.27
N LEU A 6 17.60 4.05 23.95
CA LEU A 6 16.52 5.02 23.66
C LEU A 6 16.90 6.05 22.60
N LYS A 7 18.16 6.07 22.16
CA LYS A 7 18.59 6.97 21.08
C LYS A 7 17.93 6.57 19.76
N LEU A 8 17.35 7.55 19.07
CA LEU A 8 16.66 7.32 17.79
C LEU A 8 17.55 6.61 16.76
N ALA A 9 18.84 6.96 16.73
CA ALA A 9 19.82 6.35 15.84
C ALA A 9 20.01 4.84 16.06
N ASN A 10 19.65 4.33 17.25
CA ASN A 10 19.77 2.91 17.59
C ASN A 10 18.45 2.13 17.38
N GLN A 11 17.40 2.79 16.88
CA GLN A 11 16.09 2.19 16.63
C GLN A 11 15.98 1.69 15.20
N ILE A 12 15.88 0.38 15.00
CA ILE A 12 15.68 -0.21 13.66
C ILE A 12 14.34 0.21 13.00
N CYS A 13 13.33 0.50 13.80
CA CYS A 13 12.03 0.91 13.28
C CYS A 13 12.05 2.31 12.63
N PHE A 14 12.95 3.20 13.10
CA PHE A 14 13.01 4.56 12.58
C PHE A 14 13.45 4.64 11.11
N PRO A 15 14.53 3.99 10.65
CA PRO A 15 14.86 3.97 9.23
C PRO A 15 13.77 3.34 8.35
N ILE A 16 13.09 2.29 8.81
CA ILE A 16 11.97 1.67 8.08
C ILE A 16 10.82 2.69 7.91
N TYR A 17 10.41 3.32 9.01
CA TYR A 17 9.39 4.36 9.02
C TYR A 17 9.74 5.53 8.10
N SER A 18 10.95 6.08 8.25
CA SER A 18 11.41 7.23 7.48
C SER A 18 11.52 6.91 5.99
N THR A 19 12.07 5.74 5.65
CA THR A 19 12.20 5.27 4.27
C THR A 19 10.83 5.10 3.62
N SER A 20 9.86 4.49 4.31
CA SER A 20 8.50 4.34 3.80
C SER A 20 7.86 5.69 3.44
N ARG A 21 8.02 6.71 4.31
CA ARG A 21 7.53 8.07 4.04
C ARG A 21 8.23 8.73 2.86
N LEU A 22 9.55 8.60 2.77
CA LEU A 22 10.34 9.18 1.68
C LEU A 22 10.00 8.53 0.35
N ILE A 23 9.89 7.19 0.29
CA ILE A 23 9.45 6.47 -0.90
C ILE A 23 8.08 6.98 -1.36
N THR A 24 7.12 7.13 -0.43
CA THR A 24 5.80 7.66 -0.76
C THR A 24 5.86 9.08 -1.36
N LYS A 25 6.81 9.93 -0.90
CA LYS A 25 7.05 11.25 -1.50
C LYS A 25 7.63 11.16 -2.91
N VAL A 26 8.51 10.21 -3.17
CA VAL A 26 9.08 9.99 -4.51
C VAL A 26 8.00 9.50 -5.50
N TYR A 27 7.02 8.70 -5.05
CA TYR A 27 5.86 8.32 -5.88
C TYR A 27 4.98 9.52 -6.26
N LYS A 28 4.91 10.55 -5.41
CA LYS A 28 3.95 11.64 -5.52
C LYS A 28 3.88 12.28 -6.93
N PRO A 29 4.98 12.73 -7.56
CA PRO A 29 4.92 13.38 -8.88
C PRO A 29 4.41 12.47 -10.00
N PHE A 30 4.58 11.16 -9.88
CA PHE A 30 4.04 10.20 -10.85
C PHE A 30 2.53 10.02 -10.66
N LEU A 31 2.09 9.90 -9.41
CA LEU A 31 0.69 9.64 -9.08
C LEU A 31 -0.19 10.88 -9.23
N GLU A 32 0.33 12.08 -8.99
CA GLU A 32 -0.39 13.35 -9.20
C GLU A 32 -0.83 13.54 -10.65
N LYS A 33 -0.03 13.10 -11.62
CA LYS A 33 -0.39 13.13 -13.05
C LYS A 33 -1.63 12.27 -13.34
N MET A 34 -1.85 11.22 -12.55
CA MET A 34 -3.01 10.33 -12.63
C MET A 34 -4.14 10.78 -11.70
N GLY A 35 -3.97 11.86 -10.93
CA GLY A 35 -4.91 12.32 -9.92
C GLY A 35 -5.05 11.36 -8.72
N LEU A 36 -4.00 10.59 -8.39
CA LEU A 36 -4.02 9.55 -7.37
C LEU A 36 -3.15 9.90 -6.17
N THR A 37 -3.56 9.41 -5.00
CA THR A 37 -2.69 9.26 -3.83
C THR A 37 -2.07 7.86 -3.80
N TYR A 38 -0.98 7.68 -3.05
CA TYR A 38 -0.31 6.38 -2.93
C TYR A 38 -1.25 5.26 -2.41
N PRO A 39 -2.09 5.46 -1.37
CA PRO A 39 -3.05 4.44 -0.95
C PRO A 39 -4.08 4.07 -2.05
N GLN A 40 -4.52 5.04 -2.86
CA GLN A 40 -5.42 4.76 -3.99
C GLN A 40 -4.73 3.94 -5.08
N TYR A 41 -3.46 4.23 -5.34
CA TYR A 41 -2.64 3.45 -6.26
C TYR A 41 -2.50 1.99 -5.80
N LEU A 42 -2.24 1.76 -4.50
CA LEU A 42 -2.18 0.41 -3.94
C LEU A 42 -3.49 -0.36 -4.13
N VAL A 43 -4.65 0.29 -3.92
CA VAL A 43 -5.96 -0.33 -4.18
C VAL A 43 -6.11 -0.72 -5.65
N LEU A 44 -5.73 0.17 -6.56
CA LEU A 44 -5.77 -0.11 -8.00
C LEU A 44 -4.83 -1.27 -8.36
N MET A 45 -3.62 -1.32 -7.81
CA MET A 45 -2.70 -2.44 -8.03
C MET A 45 -3.32 -3.78 -7.66
N VAL A 46 -3.97 -3.85 -6.48
CA VAL A 46 -4.68 -5.07 -6.04
C VAL A 46 -5.79 -5.45 -7.04
N LEU A 47 -6.58 -4.46 -7.50
CA LEU A 47 -7.69 -4.71 -8.42
C LEU A 47 -7.22 -4.95 -9.87
N TRP A 48 -6.06 -4.47 -10.28
CA TRP A 48 -5.44 -4.80 -11.57
C TRP A 48 -4.88 -6.22 -11.62
N GLU A 49 -4.56 -6.81 -10.48
CA GLU A 49 -4.19 -8.22 -10.37
C GLU A 49 -5.43 -9.11 -10.37
N GLU A 50 -6.44 -8.75 -9.58
CA GLU A 50 -7.68 -9.50 -9.42
C GLU A 50 -8.84 -8.55 -9.18
N ASP A 51 -9.72 -8.40 -10.17
CA ASP A 51 -10.89 -7.52 -10.09
C ASP A 51 -12.07 -8.21 -9.37
N GLY A 52 -12.98 -7.39 -8.81
CA GLY A 52 -14.19 -7.92 -8.17
C GLY A 52 -13.97 -8.48 -6.77
N LEU A 53 -12.96 -8.03 -6.07
CA LEU A 53 -12.67 -8.43 -4.70
C LEU A 53 -13.62 -7.80 -3.68
N SER A 54 -13.86 -8.50 -2.58
CA SER A 54 -14.53 -7.92 -1.42
C SER A 54 -13.62 -6.91 -0.70
N ILE A 55 -14.25 -5.95 0.00
CA ILE A 55 -13.51 -4.98 0.83
C ILE A 55 -12.59 -5.71 1.82
N ASN A 56 -13.06 -6.78 2.44
CA ASN A 56 -12.25 -7.56 3.40
C ASN A 56 -11.01 -8.18 2.73
N LYS A 57 -11.13 -8.69 1.50
CA LYS A 57 -9.97 -9.22 0.77
C LYS A 57 -8.96 -8.13 0.40
N ILE A 58 -9.43 -6.94 0.04
CA ILE A 58 -8.55 -5.80 -0.23
C ILE A 58 -7.85 -5.34 1.05
N THR A 59 -8.55 -5.27 2.21
CA THR A 59 -7.94 -4.94 3.50
C THR A 59 -6.85 -5.93 3.88
N GLU A 60 -7.11 -7.22 3.70
CA GLU A 60 -6.14 -8.28 3.98
C GLU A 60 -4.88 -8.14 3.10
N ARG A 61 -5.05 -7.94 1.78
CA ARG A 61 -3.92 -7.79 0.84
C ARG A 61 -3.08 -6.55 1.09
N LEU A 62 -3.71 -5.45 1.51
CA LEU A 62 -3.04 -4.18 1.79
C LEU A 62 -2.60 -4.03 3.24
N MET A 63 -2.95 -4.99 4.10
CA MET A 63 -2.71 -4.94 5.55
C MET A 63 -3.31 -3.66 6.18
N LEU A 64 -4.45 -3.21 5.67
CA LEU A 64 -5.20 -2.05 6.15
C LEU A 64 -6.40 -2.52 6.98
N ASN A 65 -6.90 -1.66 7.86
CA ASN A 65 -8.20 -1.92 8.48
C ASN A 65 -9.37 -1.41 7.61
N THR A 66 -10.56 -1.94 7.87
CA THR A 66 -11.78 -1.56 7.13
C THR A 66 -12.14 -0.10 7.33
N ASN A 67 -11.83 0.49 8.50
CA ASN A 67 -12.12 1.89 8.80
C ASN A 67 -11.28 2.84 7.93
N THR A 68 -10.07 2.45 7.58
CA THR A 68 -9.19 3.19 6.65
C THR A 68 -9.60 2.97 5.20
N LEU A 69 -9.86 1.71 4.81
CA LEU A 69 -10.13 1.37 3.42
C LEU A 69 -11.51 1.85 2.94
N SER A 70 -12.56 1.74 3.77
CA SER A 70 -13.93 2.09 3.34
C SER A 70 -14.10 3.55 2.89
N PRO A 71 -13.57 4.57 3.59
CA PRO A 71 -13.60 5.94 3.09
C PRO A 71 -12.75 6.14 1.82
N LEU A 72 -11.64 5.40 1.68
CA LEU A 72 -10.78 5.44 0.50
C LEU A 72 -11.53 4.94 -0.74
N ILE A 73 -12.15 3.77 -0.64
CA ILE A 73 -12.98 3.17 -1.69
C ILE A 73 -14.14 4.10 -2.08
N LYS A 74 -14.84 4.72 -1.09
CA LYS A 74 -15.90 5.70 -1.36
C LYS A 74 -15.40 6.90 -2.17
N ARG A 75 -14.20 7.41 -1.88
CA ARG A 75 -13.59 8.50 -2.65
C ARG A 75 -13.24 8.07 -4.07
N MET A 76 -12.68 6.86 -4.24
CA MET A 76 -12.33 6.32 -5.55
C MET A 76 -13.56 6.05 -6.42
N GLU A 77 -14.69 5.66 -5.82
CA GLU A 77 -15.97 5.53 -6.51
C GLU A 77 -16.48 6.89 -7.01
N LYS A 78 -16.40 7.96 -6.18
CA LYS A 78 -16.72 9.33 -6.62
C LYS A 78 -15.81 9.83 -7.75
N MET A 79 -14.57 9.35 -7.81
CA MET A 79 -13.63 9.61 -8.91
C MET A 79 -13.92 8.76 -10.15
N GLN A 80 -14.93 7.90 -10.09
CA GLN A 80 -15.31 6.97 -11.16
C GLN A 80 -14.21 5.98 -11.55
N LEU A 81 -13.36 5.58 -10.59
CA LEU A 81 -12.28 4.61 -10.81
C LEU A 81 -12.76 3.17 -10.56
N LEU A 82 -13.73 3.01 -9.70
CA LEU A 82 -14.31 1.74 -9.32
C LEU A 82 -15.79 1.89 -8.96
N ASN A 83 -16.50 0.77 -8.89
CA ASN A 83 -17.86 0.65 -8.43
C ASN A 83 -17.93 -0.31 -7.25
N ARG A 84 -18.83 -0.04 -6.31
CA ARG A 84 -19.17 -0.95 -5.22
C ARG A 84 -20.52 -1.60 -5.52
N MET A 85 -20.61 -2.90 -5.33
CA MET A 85 -21.86 -3.65 -5.49
C MET A 85 -21.99 -4.67 -4.36
N ARG A 86 -23.21 -4.94 -3.92
CA ARG A 86 -23.46 -6.02 -2.98
C ARG A 86 -23.36 -7.35 -3.71
N ALA A 87 -22.79 -8.34 -3.03
CA ALA A 87 -22.70 -9.68 -3.61
C ALA A 87 -24.10 -10.31 -3.67
N THR A 88 -24.40 -11.00 -4.77
CA THR A 88 -25.72 -11.61 -5.00
C THR A 88 -26.05 -12.74 -4.00
N LYS A 89 -25.00 -13.42 -3.51
CA LYS A 89 -25.17 -14.56 -2.57
C LYS A 89 -25.24 -14.14 -1.11
N ASP A 90 -24.63 -12.99 -0.74
CA ASP A 90 -24.64 -12.44 0.61
C ASP A 90 -24.54 -10.90 0.52
N GLU A 91 -25.62 -10.21 0.75
CA GLU A 91 -25.72 -8.75 0.68
C GLU A 91 -24.84 -8.00 1.71
N ARG A 92 -24.31 -8.71 2.72
CA ARG A 92 -23.37 -8.15 3.69
C ARG A 92 -21.99 -7.93 3.06
N ILE A 93 -21.68 -8.66 1.98
CA ILE A 93 -20.41 -8.58 1.28
C ILE A 93 -20.50 -7.48 0.22
N VAL A 94 -19.61 -6.49 0.32
CA VAL A 94 -19.45 -5.45 -0.69
C VAL A 94 -18.27 -5.83 -1.58
N LEU A 95 -18.54 -6.03 -2.86
CA LEU A 95 -17.55 -6.25 -3.91
C LEU A 95 -17.14 -4.92 -4.54
N VAL A 96 -15.89 -4.81 -4.91
CA VAL A 96 -15.29 -3.65 -5.56
C VAL A 96 -14.80 -4.06 -6.94
N ARG A 97 -15.27 -3.37 -7.98
CA ARG A 97 -14.88 -3.62 -9.37
C ARG A 97 -14.37 -2.36 -10.04
N LEU A 98 -13.36 -2.50 -10.88
CA LEU A 98 -12.85 -1.39 -11.69
C LEU A 98 -13.90 -0.95 -12.72
N THR A 99 -13.96 0.36 -12.95
CA THR A 99 -14.59 0.94 -14.13
C THR A 99 -13.63 0.86 -15.32
N GLU A 100 -14.10 1.21 -16.53
CA GLU A 100 -13.20 1.33 -17.68
C GLU A 100 -12.11 2.38 -17.46
N LYS A 101 -12.43 3.50 -16.80
CA LYS A 101 -11.45 4.52 -16.39
C LYS A 101 -10.39 3.93 -15.44
N GLY A 102 -10.81 3.17 -14.43
CA GLY A 102 -9.88 2.50 -13.50
C GLY A 102 -8.99 1.48 -14.18
N LYS A 103 -9.50 0.76 -15.19
CA LYS A 103 -8.71 -0.18 -16.00
C LYS A 103 -7.70 0.54 -16.89
N GLN A 104 -8.09 1.65 -17.55
CA GLN A 104 -7.23 2.43 -18.43
C GLN A 104 -6.01 3.00 -17.70
N LEU A 105 -6.16 3.42 -16.43
CA LEU A 105 -5.05 3.91 -15.63
C LEU A 105 -3.91 2.87 -15.46
N LYS A 106 -4.19 1.57 -15.67
CA LYS A 106 -3.15 0.53 -15.61
C LYS A 106 -2.04 0.78 -16.64
N SER A 107 -2.39 1.26 -17.83
CA SER A 107 -1.40 1.57 -18.87
C SER A 107 -0.50 2.75 -18.49
N GLU A 108 -1.06 3.77 -17.85
CA GLU A 108 -0.30 4.93 -17.34
C GLU A 108 0.59 4.56 -16.15
N ALA A 109 0.11 3.63 -15.31
CA ALA A 109 0.84 3.16 -14.14
C ALA A 109 2.00 2.22 -14.48
N LYS A 110 1.95 1.51 -15.61
CA LYS A 110 2.91 0.48 -15.99
C LYS A 110 4.38 0.90 -15.91
N PRO A 111 4.80 2.11 -16.31
CA PRO A 111 6.21 2.53 -16.21
C PRO A 111 6.63 3.00 -14.81
N ILE A 112 5.71 3.17 -13.86
CA ILE A 112 6.03 3.73 -12.54
C ILE A 112 6.98 2.84 -11.74
N PRO A 113 6.79 1.50 -11.64
CA PRO A 113 7.69 0.65 -10.86
C PRO A 113 9.14 0.70 -11.32
N GLU A 114 9.39 0.72 -12.64
CA GLU A 114 10.73 0.83 -13.20
C GLU A 114 11.37 2.19 -12.90
N LYS A 115 10.62 3.28 -13.05
CA LYS A 115 11.08 4.63 -12.70
C LYS A 115 11.42 4.74 -11.22
N MET A 116 10.55 4.19 -10.36
CA MET A 116 10.79 4.16 -8.92
C MET A 116 12.03 3.36 -8.55
N LEU A 117 12.26 2.24 -9.22
CA LEU A 117 13.48 1.46 -9.03
C LEU A 117 14.73 2.28 -9.40
N GLY A 118 14.67 3.02 -10.51
CA GLY A 118 15.75 3.93 -10.91
C GLY A 118 16.06 5.00 -9.87
N GLU A 119 15.02 5.56 -9.22
CA GLU A 119 15.21 6.56 -8.14
C GLU A 119 15.83 5.99 -6.85
N LEU A 120 15.75 4.67 -6.65
CA LEU A 120 16.33 3.99 -5.49
C LEU A 120 17.77 3.54 -5.71
N LEU A 121 18.21 3.40 -6.97
CA LEU A 121 19.57 3.01 -7.32
C LEU A 121 20.50 4.20 -7.17
N THR A 122 21.69 3.96 -6.60
CA THR A 122 22.76 4.95 -6.42
C THR A 122 24.12 4.28 -6.62
N GLU A 123 25.19 5.05 -6.58
CA GLU A 123 26.56 4.49 -6.63
C GLU A 123 26.85 3.48 -5.49
N ASN A 124 26.11 3.56 -4.38
CA ASN A 124 26.30 2.73 -3.19
C ASN A 124 25.13 1.75 -2.93
N ILE A 125 24.10 1.74 -3.76
CA ILE A 125 22.92 0.86 -3.64
C ILE A 125 22.67 0.22 -4.99
N GLU A 126 22.90 -1.09 -5.04
CA GLU A 126 22.70 -1.90 -6.23
C GLU A 126 21.32 -2.57 -6.24
N LEU A 127 20.93 -3.05 -7.41
CA LEU A 127 19.69 -3.81 -7.59
C LEU A 127 19.61 -5.03 -6.64
N ALA A 128 20.72 -5.69 -6.42
CA ALA A 128 20.81 -6.83 -5.51
C ALA A 128 20.47 -6.45 -4.05
N ASP A 129 20.87 -5.26 -3.62
CA ASP A 129 20.60 -4.77 -2.26
C ASP A 129 19.11 -4.50 -2.07
N ILE A 130 18.46 -3.92 -3.09
CA ILE A 130 17.01 -3.68 -3.08
C ILE A 130 16.24 -5.00 -2.97
N PHE A 131 16.63 -6.03 -3.72
CA PHE A 131 15.98 -7.35 -3.64
C PHE A 131 16.22 -8.03 -2.28
N ARG A 132 17.43 -7.96 -1.73
CA ARG A 132 17.75 -8.48 -0.39
C ARG A 132 16.90 -7.78 0.68
N LEU A 133 16.81 -6.45 0.63
CA LEU A 133 15.97 -5.69 1.54
C LEU A 133 14.50 -6.11 1.42
N LYS A 134 13.98 -6.23 0.20
CA LYS A 134 12.62 -6.70 -0.05
C LYS A 134 12.36 -8.07 0.59
N GLU A 135 13.25 -9.04 0.39
CA GLU A 135 13.13 -10.38 1.00
C GLU A 135 13.11 -10.32 2.53
N MET A 136 13.95 -9.48 3.13
CA MET A 136 13.98 -9.32 4.59
C MET A 136 12.67 -8.71 5.10
N LEU A 137 12.16 -7.68 4.43
CA LEU A 137 10.88 -7.06 4.77
C LEU A 137 9.70 -8.03 4.61
N ASP A 138 9.67 -8.82 3.54
CA ASP A 138 8.63 -9.85 3.33
C ASP A 138 8.65 -10.90 4.45
N LYS A 139 9.84 -11.34 4.91
CA LYS A 139 9.96 -12.25 6.06
C LYS A 139 9.44 -11.61 7.35
N TRP A 140 9.77 -10.33 7.60
CA TRP A 140 9.28 -9.61 8.77
C TRP A 140 7.77 -9.40 8.73
N ILE A 141 7.22 -9.01 7.58
CA ILE A 141 5.77 -8.91 7.38
C ILE A 141 5.08 -10.22 7.77
N LYS A 142 5.57 -11.36 7.27
CA LYS A 142 5.02 -12.68 7.60
C LYS A 142 5.07 -13.00 9.09
N VAL A 143 6.19 -12.74 9.76
CA VAL A 143 6.36 -13.00 11.21
C VAL A 143 5.48 -12.07 12.03
N LEU A 144 5.50 -10.76 11.73
CA LEU A 144 4.75 -9.75 12.47
C LEU A 144 3.25 -9.90 12.29
N SER A 145 2.78 -10.18 11.07
CA SER A 145 1.36 -10.44 10.79
C SER A 145 0.82 -11.61 11.61
N ASN A 146 1.61 -12.67 11.79
CA ASN A 146 1.20 -13.81 12.61
C ASN A 146 1.13 -13.46 14.11
N LYS A 147 2.03 -12.59 14.60
CA LYS A 147 2.02 -12.11 15.98
C LYS A 147 0.86 -11.16 16.27
N THR A 148 0.46 -10.36 15.29
CA THR A 148 -0.61 -9.36 15.41
C THR A 148 -2.00 -9.90 15.07
N LYS A 149 -2.12 -11.15 14.60
CA LYS A 149 -3.41 -11.84 14.46
C LYS A 149 -4.05 -12.00 15.83
N GLY A 150 -4.95 -11.10 16.20
CA GLY A 150 -5.62 -11.01 17.50
C GLY A 150 -5.39 -9.68 18.23
N MET A 151 -4.49 -8.83 17.75
CA MET A 151 -4.41 -7.42 18.14
C MET A 151 -5.30 -6.64 17.18
N THR A 152 -6.41 -6.12 17.69
CA THR A 152 -7.35 -5.30 16.89
C THR A 152 -6.64 -4.06 16.35
N ASP A 153 -6.68 -3.94 15.03
CA ASP A 153 -6.56 -2.73 14.23
C ASP A 153 -5.32 -1.84 14.42
N ILE A 154 -4.34 -2.06 13.54
CA ILE A 154 -3.34 -1.02 13.27
C ILE A 154 -4.08 0.15 12.61
N ASN A 155 -4.31 1.21 13.36
CA ASN A 155 -4.94 2.43 12.87
C ASN A 155 -3.91 3.26 12.09
N LEU A 156 -3.85 3.08 10.77
CA LEU A 156 -2.97 3.85 9.89
C LEU A 156 -3.46 5.30 9.66
N ASN A 157 -4.52 5.74 10.37
CA ASN A 157 -4.95 7.14 10.39
C ASN A 157 -4.22 7.99 11.43
N GLU A 158 -3.40 7.41 12.29
CA GLU A 158 -2.45 8.22 13.04
C GLU A 158 -1.46 8.82 12.04
N PRO A 159 -1.29 10.16 12.04
CA PRO A 159 -0.34 10.80 11.15
C PRO A 159 1.05 10.26 11.46
N LEU A 160 1.54 9.43 10.55
CA LEU A 160 2.94 9.05 10.54
C LEU A 160 3.80 10.28 10.27
#